data_e105f36a87288f30051d67c4359508b8
#
_entry.id   e105f36a87288f30051d67c4359508b8
#
_cell.length_a   1.000
_cell.length_b   1.000
_cell.length_c   1.000
_cell.angle_alpha   90.00
_cell.angle_beta   90.00
_cell.angle_gamma   90.00
#
_symmetry.space_group_name_H-M   'P 1'
#
loop_
_entity.id
_entity.type
_entity.pdbx_description
1 polymer ?
#
loop_
_entity_poly.entity_id
_entity_poly.type
_entity_poly.pdbx_seq_one_letter_code
_entity_poly.pdbx_strand_id
1 'polypeptide(L)'
;MPEFLRLEDDAPARRLAYIGATLLIVIPFLQAGQQLWPLQLSDIRWRFGAANALSSVLLLPFLGLSIMTLIARSSESKNVSRIVGALAALSVIFLLGSLVLFALDALQLKSIVTSQMMKPFETTSLRVVLVTLIFTVSFSMLMITAFKSARGTTPMAKKGAKQAEEGRGLIVGQ
;
A
#
# COMPACT_ATOMS: atom_id res chain seq x y z
N MET A 1 -8.91 2.44 27.82
CA MET A 1 -8.95 2.15 26.37
C MET A 1 -10.09 1.17 26.15
N PRO A 2 -10.99 1.38 25.20
CA PRO A 2 -12.13 0.49 25.00
C PRO A 2 -11.66 -0.90 24.58
N GLU A 3 -12.26 -1.93 25.18
CA GLU A 3 -11.91 -3.34 25.04
C GLU A 3 -12.02 -3.89 23.60
N PHE A 4 -12.67 -3.16 22.68
CA PHE A 4 -12.87 -3.56 21.27
C PHE A 4 -11.59 -3.68 20.42
N LEU A 5 -10.44 -3.25 20.95
CA LEU A 5 -9.16 -3.24 20.19
C LEU A 5 -8.16 -4.32 20.65
N ARG A 6 -8.56 -5.26 21.50
CA ARG A 6 -7.73 -6.42 21.83
C ARG A 6 -7.85 -7.53 20.78
N LEU A 7 -7.44 -7.19 19.54
CA LEU A 7 -7.26 -8.19 18.46
C LEU A 7 -6.20 -9.25 18.81
N GLU A 8 -5.44 -9.03 19.89
CA GLU A 8 -4.40 -9.95 20.34
C GLU A 8 -4.99 -11.26 20.89
N ASP A 9 -6.12 -11.18 21.60
CA ASP A 9 -6.72 -12.34 22.29
C ASP A 9 -7.79 -13.05 21.44
N ASP A 10 -8.26 -12.44 20.34
CA ASP A 10 -9.35 -12.96 19.53
C ASP A 10 -8.86 -13.49 18.17
N ALA A 11 -8.49 -14.77 18.14
CA ALA A 11 -8.02 -15.43 16.93
C ALA A 11 -9.00 -15.42 15.75
N PRO A 12 -10.35 -15.58 15.92
CA PRO A 12 -11.31 -15.49 14.83
C PRO A 12 -11.42 -14.07 14.28
N ALA A 13 -11.47 -13.02 15.11
CA ALA A 13 -11.53 -11.64 14.67
C ALA A 13 -10.29 -11.26 13.82
N ARG A 14 -9.11 -11.70 14.23
CA ARG A 14 -7.88 -11.51 13.49
C ARG A 14 -7.90 -12.18 12.11
N ARG A 15 -8.42 -13.41 12.02
CA ARG A 15 -8.58 -14.12 10.73
C ARG A 15 -9.54 -13.38 9.80
N LEU A 16 -10.68 -12.92 10.30
CA LEU A 16 -11.64 -12.12 9.52
C LEU A 16 -11.02 -10.82 9.03
N ALA A 17 -10.24 -10.13 9.86
CA ALA A 17 -9.54 -8.91 9.48
C ALA A 17 -8.52 -9.14 8.35
N TYR A 18 -7.76 -10.26 8.38
CA TYR A 18 -6.87 -10.64 7.27
C TYR A 18 -7.64 -10.96 5.99
N ILE A 19 -8.75 -11.69 6.09
CA ILE A 19 -9.61 -11.99 4.92
C ILE A 19 -10.14 -10.70 4.33
N GLY A 20 -10.71 -9.81 5.15
CA GLY A 20 -11.22 -8.51 4.69
C GLY A 20 -10.14 -7.65 4.02
N ALA A 21 -8.95 -7.57 4.63
CA ALA A 21 -7.82 -6.85 4.06
C ALA A 21 -7.35 -7.46 2.73
N THR A 22 -7.36 -8.79 2.60
CA THR A 22 -7.04 -9.48 1.35
C THR A 22 -8.07 -9.18 0.26
N LEU A 23 -9.36 -9.18 0.59
CA LEU A 23 -10.43 -8.84 -0.36
C LEU A 23 -10.32 -7.39 -0.83
N LEU A 24 -9.96 -6.45 0.05
CA LEU A 24 -9.70 -5.06 -0.33
C LEU A 24 -8.55 -4.91 -1.34
N ILE A 25 -7.62 -5.86 -1.36
CA ILE A 25 -6.54 -5.88 -2.35
C ILE A 25 -7.02 -6.55 -3.65
N VAL A 26 -7.62 -7.73 -3.55
CA VAL A 26 -7.90 -8.59 -4.71
C VAL A 26 -9.06 -8.06 -5.56
N ILE A 27 -10.16 -7.62 -4.93
CA ILE A 27 -11.38 -7.20 -5.66
C ILE A 27 -11.11 -6.04 -6.64
N PRO A 28 -10.39 -4.94 -6.25
CA PRO A 28 -10.13 -3.85 -7.18
C PRO A 28 -9.28 -4.27 -8.38
N PHE A 29 -8.32 -5.20 -8.19
CA PHE A 29 -7.51 -5.70 -9.29
C PHE A 29 -8.33 -6.57 -10.25
N LEU A 30 -9.26 -7.38 -9.74
CA LEU A 30 -10.18 -8.14 -10.58
C LEU A 30 -11.09 -7.21 -11.39
N GLN A 31 -11.64 -6.16 -10.76
CA GLN A 31 -12.48 -5.17 -11.43
C GLN A 31 -11.68 -4.41 -12.51
N ALA A 32 -10.46 -3.97 -12.18
CA ALA A 32 -9.58 -3.32 -13.15
C ALA A 32 -9.26 -4.27 -14.32
N GLY A 33 -8.97 -5.53 -14.05
CA GLY A 33 -8.73 -6.54 -15.07
C GLY A 33 -9.91 -6.73 -16.02
N GLN A 34 -11.14 -6.76 -15.48
CA GLN A 34 -12.36 -6.84 -16.31
C GLN A 34 -12.56 -5.59 -17.18
N GLN A 35 -12.30 -4.39 -16.63
CA GLN A 35 -12.44 -3.14 -17.39
C GLN A 35 -11.39 -3.00 -18.50
N LEU A 36 -10.20 -3.58 -18.29
CA LEU A 36 -9.08 -3.49 -19.23
C LEU A 36 -9.10 -4.60 -20.30
N TRP A 37 -10.01 -5.55 -20.21
CA TRP A 37 -10.16 -6.62 -21.20
C TRP A 37 -10.98 -6.15 -22.41
N PRO A 38 -10.58 -6.45 -23.69
CA PRO A 38 -9.35 -7.12 -24.10
C PRO A 38 -8.10 -6.24 -24.04
N LEU A 39 -6.96 -6.86 -23.71
CA LEU A 39 -5.68 -6.14 -23.59
C LEU A 39 -5.18 -5.69 -24.96
N GLN A 40 -5.09 -4.37 -25.19
CA GLN A 40 -4.61 -3.75 -26.43
C GLN A 40 -3.32 -2.96 -26.17
N LEU A 41 -2.28 -3.65 -25.76
CA LEU A 41 -1.01 -3.02 -25.33
C LEU A 41 -0.30 -2.23 -26.44
N SER A 42 -0.62 -2.48 -27.72
CA SER A 42 -0.11 -1.72 -28.87
C SER A 42 -0.86 -0.39 -29.09
N ASP A 43 -2.07 -0.23 -28.56
CA ASP A 43 -2.85 1.00 -28.72
C ASP A 43 -2.53 2.00 -27.58
N ILE A 44 -2.00 3.16 -27.94
CA ILE A 44 -1.65 4.25 -27.01
C ILE A 44 -2.89 4.77 -26.27
N ARG A 45 -4.04 4.84 -26.96
CA ARG A 45 -5.29 5.32 -26.36
C ARG A 45 -5.77 4.37 -25.27
N TRP A 46 -5.65 3.06 -25.54
CA TRP A 46 -5.98 2.03 -24.56
C TRP A 46 -5.05 2.11 -23.34
N ARG A 47 -3.72 2.25 -23.55
CA ARG A 47 -2.75 2.38 -22.45
C ARG A 47 -3.01 3.62 -21.58
N PHE A 48 -3.34 4.75 -22.20
CA PHE A 48 -3.72 5.96 -21.49
C PHE A 48 -4.98 5.75 -20.65
N GLY A 49 -6.03 5.12 -21.21
CA GLY A 49 -7.25 4.74 -20.51
C GLY A 49 -6.99 3.77 -19.37
N ALA A 50 -6.11 2.78 -19.57
CA ALA A 50 -5.70 1.81 -18.57
C ALA A 50 -5.00 2.46 -17.38
N ALA A 51 -4.09 3.41 -17.61
CA ALA A 51 -3.43 4.15 -16.55
C ALA A 51 -4.43 4.97 -15.70
N ASN A 52 -5.43 5.59 -16.34
CA ASN A 52 -6.49 6.29 -15.63
C ASN A 52 -7.37 5.34 -14.82
N ALA A 53 -7.76 4.18 -15.36
CA ALA A 53 -8.53 3.17 -14.64
C ALA A 53 -7.75 2.62 -13.44
N LEU A 54 -6.48 2.24 -13.63
CA LEU A 54 -5.61 1.75 -12.55
C LEU A 54 -5.43 2.80 -11.45
N SER A 55 -5.22 4.06 -11.80
CA SER A 55 -5.07 5.13 -10.80
C SER A 55 -6.30 5.29 -9.91
N SER A 56 -7.50 5.01 -10.42
CA SER A 56 -8.76 5.14 -9.68
C SER A 56 -8.97 4.04 -8.63
N VAL A 57 -8.33 2.88 -8.77
CA VAL A 57 -8.51 1.73 -7.85
C VAL A 57 -7.42 1.61 -6.78
N LEU A 58 -6.38 2.45 -6.80
CA LEU A 58 -5.21 2.34 -5.89
C LEU A 58 -5.54 2.48 -4.41
N LEU A 59 -6.61 3.21 -4.07
CA LEU A 59 -6.99 3.47 -2.67
C LEU A 59 -7.29 2.19 -1.89
N LEU A 60 -8.06 1.27 -2.47
CA LEU A 60 -8.50 0.06 -1.78
C LEU A 60 -7.35 -0.91 -1.50
N PRO A 61 -6.43 -1.23 -2.45
CA PRO A 61 -5.25 -2.02 -2.16
C PRO A 61 -4.32 -1.37 -1.12
N PHE A 62 -4.18 -0.05 -1.15
CA PHE A 62 -3.42 0.66 -0.12
C PHE A 62 -4.03 0.50 1.27
N LEU A 63 -5.35 0.65 1.41
CA LEU A 63 -6.06 0.42 2.67
C LEU A 63 -5.91 -1.03 3.13
N GLY A 64 -6.07 -2.00 2.23
CA GLY A 64 -5.88 -3.42 2.54
C GLY A 64 -4.49 -3.72 3.11
N LEU A 65 -3.43 -3.24 2.45
CA LEU A 65 -2.04 -3.41 2.93
C LEU A 65 -1.79 -2.65 4.24
N SER A 66 -2.40 -1.48 4.43
CA SER A 66 -2.29 -0.71 5.67
C SER A 66 -2.93 -1.46 6.84
N ILE A 67 -4.12 -2.02 6.66
CA ILE A 67 -4.79 -2.85 7.67
C ILE A 67 -3.95 -4.10 7.98
N MET A 68 -3.42 -4.80 6.96
CA MET A 68 -2.52 -5.94 7.17
C MET A 68 -1.29 -5.55 7.99
N THR A 69 -0.71 -4.38 7.73
CA THR A 69 0.45 -3.88 8.50
C THR A 69 0.09 -3.67 9.96
N LEU A 70 -1.08 -3.07 10.24
CA LEU A 70 -1.56 -2.84 11.62
C LEU A 70 -1.77 -4.16 12.36
N ILE A 71 -2.44 -5.13 11.73
CA ILE A 71 -2.69 -6.46 12.31
C ILE A 71 -1.36 -7.20 12.54
N ALA A 72 -0.43 -7.14 11.57
CA ALA A 72 0.88 -7.78 11.69
C ALA A 72 1.71 -7.19 12.84
N ARG A 73 1.56 -5.88 13.11
CA ARG A 73 2.23 -5.22 14.25
C ARG A 73 1.61 -5.60 15.57
N SER A 74 0.28 -5.68 15.69
CA SER A 74 -0.40 -6.09 16.91
C SER A 74 -0.13 -7.57 17.25
N SER A 75 -0.03 -8.44 16.24
CA SER A 75 0.26 -9.87 16.43
C SER A 75 1.75 -10.23 16.43
N GLU A 76 2.65 -9.24 16.44
CA GLU A 76 4.12 -9.40 16.37
C GLU A 76 4.62 -10.34 15.26
N SER A 77 3.81 -10.53 14.21
CA SER A 77 4.09 -11.47 13.13
C SER A 77 5.11 -10.90 12.13
N LYS A 78 6.40 -11.24 12.34
CA LYS A 78 7.50 -10.81 11.47
C LYS A 78 7.34 -11.27 10.02
N ASN A 79 6.79 -12.45 9.80
CA ASN A 79 6.61 -13.01 8.45
C ASN A 79 5.55 -12.22 7.67
N VAL A 80 4.41 -11.89 8.28
CA VAL A 80 3.38 -11.08 7.64
C VAL A 80 3.90 -9.68 7.33
N SER A 81 4.62 -9.04 8.27
CA SER A 81 5.25 -7.74 8.02
C SER A 81 6.24 -7.76 6.85
N ARG A 82 7.01 -8.85 6.67
CA ARG A 82 7.91 -9.00 5.51
C ARG A 82 7.14 -9.13 4.20
N ILE A 83 6.08 -9.94 4.18
CA ILE A 83 5.24 -10.12 2.98
C ILE A 83 4.59 -8.80 2.59
N VAL A 84 4.00 -8.07 3.53
CA VAL A 84 3.40 -6.77 3.28
C VAL A 84 4.43 -5.75 2.79
N GLY A 85 5.62 -5.74 3.41
CA GLY A 85 6.74 -4.89 2.96
C GLY A 85 7.18 -5.21 1.54
N ALA A 86 7.25 -6.49 1.16
CA ALA A 86 7.59 -6.92 -0.19
C ALA A 86 6.51 -6.55 -1.21
N LEU A 87 5.22 -6.73 -0.87
CA LEU A 87 4.09 -6.32 -1.71
C LEU A 87 4.06 -4.80 -1.92
N ALA A 88 4.30 -4.02 -0.86
CA ALA A 88 4.39 -2.57 -0.95
C ALA A 88 5.58 -2.13 -1.83
N ALA A 89 6.75 -2.78 -1.71
CA ALA A 89 7.92 -2.51 -2.57
C ALA A 89 7.61 -2.82 -4.04
N LEU A 90 6.98 -3.96 -4.31
CA LEU A 90 6.55 -4.31 -5.66
C LEU A 90 5.57 -3.29 -6.24
N SER A 91 4.62 -2.81 -5.42
CA SER A 91 3.67 -1.75 -5.81
C SER A 91 4.40 -0.46 -6.17
N VAL A 92 5.42 -0.04 -5.41
CA VAL A 92 6.22 1.16 -5.70
C VAL A 92 6.92 1.02 -7.05
N ILE A 93 7.58 -0.12 -7.30
CA ILE A 93 8.27 -0.37 -8.57
C ILE A 93 7.28 -0.33 -9.74
N PHE A 94 6.12 -0.98 -9.58
CA PHE A 94 5.07 -1.00 -10.59
C PHE A 94 4.52 0.41 -10.87
N LEU A 95 4.25 1.21 -9.83
CA LEU A 95 3.73 2.58 -9.99
C LEU A 95 4.74 3.50 -10.66
N LEU A 96 6.04 3.40 -10.32
CA LEU A 96 7.09 4.18 -10.98
C LEU A 96 7.24 3.79 -12.45
N GLY A 97 7.24 2.49 -12.76
CA GLY A 97 7.27 2.01 -14.15
C GLY A 97 6.05 2.47 -14.95
N SER A 98 4.86 2.36 -14.35
CA SER A 98 3.61 2.84 -14.96
C SER A 98 3.61 4.35 -15.18
N LEU A 99 4.18 5.13 -14.28
CA LEU A 99 4.28 6.58 -14.40
C LEU A 99 5.19 6.99 -15.58
N VAL A 100 6.33 6.31 -15.73
CA VAL A 100 7.24 6.56 -16.86
C VAL A 100 6.57 6.21 -18.19
N LEU A 101 5.94 5.05 -18.30
CA LEU A 101 5.21 4.66 -19.51
C LEU A 101 4.08 5.62 -19.83
N PHE A 102 3.31 6.01 -18.81
CA PHE A 102 2.22 6.98 -18.96
C PHE A 102 2.73 8.34 -19.45
N ALA A 103 3.86 8.83 -18.93
CA ALA A 103 4.44 10.10 -19.37
C ALA A 103 4.84 10.05 -20.84
N LEU A 104 5.45 8.96 -21.31
CA LEU A 104 5.80 8.76 -22.70
C LEU A 104 4.55 8.71 -23.61
N ASP A 105 3.53 7.96 -23.20
CA ASP A 105 2.27 7.86 -23.93
C ASP A 105 1.52 9.21 -23.97
N ALA A 106 1.52 9.97 -22.88
CA ALA A 106 0.91 11.29 -22.82
C ALA A 106 1.60 12.28 -23.75
N LEU A 107 2.93 12.26 -23.86
CA LEU A 107 3.68 13.09 -24.83
C LEU A 107 3.33 12.74 -26.27
N GLN A 108 3.21 11.46 -26.59
CA GLN A 108 2.82 11.02 -27.94
C GLN A 108 1.36 11.39 -28.27
N LEU A 109 0.44 11.17 -27.31
CA LEU A 109 -0.98 11.51 -27.49
C LEU A 109 -1.19 13.03 -27.66
N LYS A 110 -0.43 13.85 -26.95
CA LYS A 110 -0.54 15.31 -27.05
C LYS A 110 -0.35 15.84 -28.48
N SER A 111 0.48 15.17 -29.30
CA SER A 111 0.70 15.52 -30.70
C SER A 111 -0.48 15.19 -31.63
N ILE A 112 -1.38 14.32 -31.21
CA ILE A 112 -2.49 13.77 -32.02
C ILE A 112 -3.85 14.30 -31.54
N VAL A 113 -3.92 14.81 -30.30
CA VAL A 113 -5.18 15.30 -29.70
C VAL A 113 -5.65 16.58 -30.34
N THR A 114 -6.93 16.61 -30.73
CA THR A 114 -7.58 17.77 -31.31
C THR A 114 -7.74 18.89 -30.26
N SER A 115 -7.75 20.15 -30.67
CA SER A 115 -7.88 21.31 -29.77
C SER A 115 -9.11 21.26 -28.85
N GLN A 116 -10.20 20.64 -29.28
CA GLN A 116 -11.42 20.44 -28.47
C GLN A 116 -11.23 19.45 -27.34
N MET A 117 -10.36 18.45 -27.51
CA MET A 117 -10.07 17.40 -26.51
C MET A 117 -8.86 17.72 -25.63
N MET A 118 -8.18 18.85 -25.86
CA MET A 118 -6.94 19.18 -25.13
C MET A 118 -7.20 19.39 -23.64
N LYS A 119 -8.23 20.14 -23.24
CA LYS A 119 -8.55 20.39 -21.83
C LYS A 119 -8.86 19.12 -21.03
N PRO A 120 -9.79 18.24 -21.47
CA PRO A 120 -10.03 16.97 -20.76
C PRO A 120 -8.80 16.06 -20.73
N PHE A 121 -7.97 16.04 -21.77
CA PHE A 121 -6.72 15.31 -21.80
C PHE A 121 -5.74 15.81 -20.74
N GLU A 122 -5.50 17.12 -20.66
CA GLU A 122 -4.58 17.70 -19.67
C GLU A 122 -5.07 17.47 -18.24
N THR A 123 -6.37 17.63 -17.98
CA THR A 123 -6.96 17.40 -16.67
C THR A 123 -6.81 15.93 -16.24
N THR A 124 -7.08 14.99 -17.16
CA THR A 124 -6.93 13.55 -16.89
C THR A 124 -5.46 13.19 -16.65
N SER A 125 -4.55 13.70 -17.50
CA SER A 125 -3.12 13.47 -17.36
C SER A 125 -2.58 13.97 -16.03
N LEU A 126 -2.94 15.18 -15.64
CA LEU A 126 -2.54 15.76 -14.36
C LEU A 126 -3.06 14.93 -13.18
N ARG A 127 -4.34 14.52 -13.23
CA ARG A 127 -4.95 13.66 -12.20
C ARG A 127 -4.20 12.36 -12.06
N VAL A 128 -3.93 11.64 -13.16
CA VAL A 128 -3.21 10.34 -13.13
C VAL A 128 -1.83 10.51 -12.53
N VAL A 129 -1.08 11.54 -12.95
CA VAL A 129 0.26 11.80 -12.40
C VAL A 129 0.22 12.10 -10.92
N LEU A 130 -0.65 13.02 -10.47
CA LEU A 130 -0.76 13.40 -9.06
C LEU A 130 -1.17 12.21 -8.18
N VAL A 131 -2.21 11.47 -8.59
CA VAL A 131 -2.68 10.30 -7.84
C VAL A 131 -1.57 9.24 -7.75
N THR A 132 -0.91 8.93 -8.87
CA THR A 132 0.17 7.93 -8.89
C THR A 132 1.34 8.35 -8.00
N LEU A 133 1.74 9.63 -8.00
CA LEU A 133 2.81 10.14 -7.13
C LEU A 133 2.42 10.05 -5.66
N ILE A 134 1.20 10.47 -5.29
CA ILE A 134 0.71 10.39 -3.90
C ILE A 134 0.76 8.93 -3.42
N PHE A 135 0.25 7.98 -4.22
CA PHE A 135 0.26 6.57 -3.84
C PHE A 135 1.67 5.98 -3.85
N THR A 136 2.57 6.40 -4.73
CA THR A 136 3.98 5.98 -4.70
C THR A 136 4.64 6.36 -3.38
N VAL A 137 4.45 7.60 -2.92
CA VAL A 137 4.95 8.06 -1.61
C VAL A 137 4.29 7.27 -0.48
N SER A 138 2.99 7.07 -0.54
CA SER A 138 2.23 6.33 0.49
C SER A 138 2.67 4.88 0.61
N PHE A 139 2.83 4.16 -0.51
CA PHE A 139 3.36 2.79 -0.51
C PHE A 139 4.82 2.72 -0.08
N SER A 140 5.64 3.74 -0.39
CA SER A 140 7.02 3.81 0.10
C SER A 140 7.08 3.95 1.62
N MET A 141 6.22 4.78 2.21
CA MET A 141 6.10 4.89 3.67
C MET A 141 5.62 3.59 4.30
N LEU A 142 4.64 2.93 3.69
CA LEU A 142 4.13 1.64 4.14
C LEU A 142 5.22 0.56 4.09
N MET A 143 5.98 0.49 3.01
CA MET A 143 7.13 -0.40 2.85
C MET A 143 8.15 -0.22 3.97
N ILE A 144 8.56 1.03 4.24
CA ILE A 144 9.54 1.34 5.30
C ILE A 144 9.01 0.92 6.67
N THR A 145 7.74 1.21 6.97
CA THR A 145 7.13 0.87 8.26
C THR A 145 6.98 -0.63 8.44
N ALA A 146 6.61 -1.37 7.39
CA ALA A 146 6.49 -2.82 7.41
C ALA A 146 7.86 -3.50 7.63
N PHE A 147 8.92 -3.06 6.93
CA PHE A 147 10.26 -3.61 7.12
C PHE A 147 10.86 -3.26 8.48
N LYS A 148 10.61 -2.05 9.01
CA LYS A 148 11.03 -1.69 10.38
C LYS A 148 10.35 -2.59 11.41
N SER A 149 9.06 -2.86 11.26
CA SER A 149 8.32 -3.79 12.13
C SER A 149 8.89 -5.21 12.05
N ALA A 150 9.22 -5.70 10.85
CA ALA A 150 9.80 -7.03 10.64
C ALA A 150 11.18 -7.21 11.29
N ARG A 151 11.97 -6.13 11.42
CA ARG A 151 13.31 -6.17 12.05
C ARG A 151 13.27 -6.15 13.58
N GLY A 152 12.10 -5.99 14.19
CA GLY A 152 11.97 -6.00 15.66
C GLY A 152 12.63 -4.81 16.35
N THR A 153 12.88 -3.73 15.66
CA THR A 153 13.40 -2.48 16.25
C THR A 153 12.26 -1.69 16.88
N THR A 154 11.75 -2.17 18.02
CA THR A 154 10.96 -1.33 18.91
C THR A 154 11.86 -0.98 20.10
N PRO A 155 12.45 0.23 20.17
CA PRO A 155 13.37 0.59 21.25
C PRO A 155 12.71 0.69 22.63
N MET A 156 11.37 0.72 22.71
CA MET A 156 10.65 0.96 23.96
C MET A 156 10.51 -0.26 24.87
N ALA A 157 10.34 -1.46 24.33
CA ALA A 157 10.16 -2.67 25.16
C ALA A 157 11.42 -3.07 25.94
N LYS A 158 12.62 -2.84 25.34
CA LYS A 158 13.89 -3.13 26.02
C LYS A 158 14.24 -2.16 27.15
N LYS A 159 13.78 -0.90 27.12
CA LYS A 159 14.01 0.06 28.21
C LYS A 159 13.17 -0.28 29.45
N GLY A 160 11.92 -0.70 29.29
CA GLY A 160 11.06 -1.09 30.40
C GLY A 160 11.51 -2.37 31.11
N ALA A 161 11.99 -3.34 30.35
CA ALA A 161 12.51 -4.59 30.93
C ALA A 161 13.81 -4.39 31.74
N LYS A 162 14.76 -3.56 31.24
CA LYS A 162 15.97 -3.22 31.99
C LYS A 162 15.71 -2.44 33.27
N GLN A 163 14.76 -1.50 33.26
CA GLN A 163 14.38 -0.76 34.46
C GLN A 163 13.66 -1.62 35.51
N ALA A 164 12.88 -2.63 35.05
CA ALA A 164 12.22 -3.58 35.96
C ALA A 164 13.22 -4.57 36.57
N GLU A 165 14.27 -4.96 35.86
CA GLU A 165 15.36 -5.80 36.39
C GLU A 165 16.25 -5.04 37.39
N GLU A 166 16.63 -3.79 37.09
CA GLU A 166 17.41 -2.95 37.99
C GLU A 166 16.64 -2.61 39.28
N GLY A 167 15.30 -2.39 39.18
CA GLY A 167 14.47 -2.15 40.37
C GLY A 167 14.28 -3.38 41.26
N ARG A 168 14.36 -4.61 40.72
CA ARG A 168 14.29 -5.85 41.50
C ARG A 168 15.59 -6.20 42.26
N GLY A 169 16.73 -5.79 41.72
CA GLY A 169 18.03 -6.04 42.34
C GLY A 169 18.26 -5.24 43.61
N LEU A 170 17.51 -4.15 43.85
CA LEU A 170 17.68 -3.29 45.04
C LEU A 170 16.86 -3.71 46.25
N ILE A 171 15.96 -4.68 46.13
CA ILE A 171 15.05 -5.10 47.22
C ILE A 171 15.51 -6.40 47.92
N VAL A 172 16.54 -7.09 47.41
CA VAL A 172 17.03 -8.37 47.98
C VAL A 172 18.26 -8.22 48.88
N GLY A 173 18.65 -6.99 49.18
CA GLY A 173 19.88 -6.69 49.97
C GLY A 173 19.63 -6.07 51.37
N GLN A 174 18.51 -6.44 52.09
CA GLN A 174 18.36 -6.12 53.53
C GLN A 174 18.01 -7.38 54.31
#